data_c303ec9ad9861a1c57ebd9fe87650ed8
#
_entry.id   c303ec9ad9861a1c57ebd9fe87650ed8
#
_cell.length_a   1.000
_cell.length_b   1.000
_cell.length_c   1.000
_cell.angle_alpha   90.00
_cell.angle_beta   90.00
_cell.angle_gamma   90.00
#
_symmetry.space_group_name_H-M   'P 1'
#
loop_
_entity.id
_entity.type
_entity.pdbx_description
1 polymer ?
#
loop_
_entity_poly.entity_id
_entity_poly.type
_entity_poly.pdbx_seq_one_letter_code
_entity_poly.pdbx_strand_id
1 'polypeptide(L)'
;GRDLAVIGKSDEAIEEALYLTRFAATLHFFSPTEHINVPPETLAQLTEKENVVMHTGSVVREICGEQKVTCLRYTAHGSKQEESLPVDGVFVYLQGSKPITDFVAGQLEVSEEGCLQVDRENQTAIPGVYAVGDVLCSHVKQAVIAAADGAVAAISAEKWLRGKARHRTDWGD
;
A
#
# COMPACT_ATOMS: atom_id res chain seq x y z
N GLY A 1 1.94 3.53 -24.18
CA GLY A 1 0.55 3.40 -24.44
C GLY A 1 0.07 1.98 -24.27
N ARG A 2 -0.37 1.61 -23.05
CA ARG A 2 -0.99 0.32 -22.72
C ARG A 2 -2.29 0.59 -22.00
N ASP A 3 -3.21 -0.37 -22.02
CA ASP A 3 -4.44 -0.28 -21.26
C ASP A 3 -4.19 -0.77 -19.84
N LEU A 4 -4.38 0.13 -18.87
CA LEU A 4 -4.11 -0.13 -17.47
C LEU A 4 -5.40 -0.06 -16.65
N ALA A 5 -5.46 -0.84 -15.58
CA ALA A 5 -6.51 -0.73 -14.58
C ALA A 5 -5.93 -0.35 -13.22
N VAL A 6 -6.61 0.56 -12.52
CA VAL A 6 -6.38 0.90 -11.12
C VAL A 6 -7.63 0.53 -10.32
N ILE A 7 -7.46 -0.19 -9.24
CA ILE A 7 -8.56 -0.64 -8.37
C ILE A 7 -8.38 0.00 -7.01
N GLY A 8 -9.30 0.87 -6.60
CA GLY A 8 -9.18 1.54 -5.32
C GLY A 8 -10.36 2.47 -4.99
N LYS A 9 -10.29 3.10 -3.80
CA LYS A 9 -11.31 4.03 -3.30
C LYS A 9 -10.73 5.12 -2.38
N SER A 10 -9.40 5.26 -2.35
CA SER A 10 -8.66 6.20 -1.49
C SER A 10 -8.01 7.31 -2.30
N ASP A 11 -7.56 8.37 -1.63
CA ASP A 11 -6.75 9.44 -2.24
C ASP A 11 -5.51 8.86 -2.93
N GLU A 12 -4.81 7.92 -2.27
CA GLU A 12 -3.65 7.23 -2.82
C GLU A 12 -3.96 6.56 -4.18
N ALA A 13 -5.11 5.88 -4.28
CA ALA A 13 -5.51 5.23 -5.53
C ALA A 13 -5.74 6.24 -6.65
N ILE A 14 -6.29 7.42 -6.33
CA ILE A 14 -6.53 8.51 -7.30
C ILE A 14 -5.20 9.14 -7.73
N GLU A 15 -4.30 9.44 -6.79
CA GLU A 15 -2.98 10.01 -7.07
C GLU A 15 -2.15 9.09 -7.98
N GLU A 16 -2.14 7.79 -7.69
CA GLU A 16 -1.47 6.80 -8.52
C GLU A 16 -2.13 6.65 -9.90
N ALA A 17 -3.46 6.68 -9.98
CA ALA A 17 -4.17 6.71 -11.24
C ALA A 17 -3.78 7.94 -12.07
N LEU A 18 -3.77 9.12 -11.47
CA LEU A 18 -3.33 10.37 -12.10
C LEU A 18 -1.89 10.27 -12.64
N TYR A 19 -0.99 9.68 -11.85
CA TYR A 19 0.38 9.45 -12.30
C TYR A 19 0.42 8.52 -13.51
N LEU A 20 -0.33 7.42 -13.48
CA LEU A 20 -0.37 6.40 -14.52
C LEU A 20 -1.02 6.88 -15.82
N THR A 21 -1.91 7.89 -15.81
CA THR A 21 -2.49 8.46 -17.03
C THR A 21 -1.43 8.95 -18.03
N ARG A 22 -0.25 9.33 -17.54
CA ARG A 22 0.87 9.81 -18.37
C ARG A 22 1.49 8.70 -19.22
N PHE A 23 1.27 7.45 -18.91
CA PHE A 23 1.86 6.27 -19.56
C PHE A 23 0.82 5.40 -20.24
N ALA A 24 -0.42 5.42 -19.77
CA ALA A 24 -1.52 4.62 -20.28
C ALA A 24 -2.04 5.17 -21.63
N ALA A 25 -2.43 4.25 -22.52
CA ALA A 25 -3.31 4.59 -23.64
C ALA A 25 -4.72 4.84 -23.10
N THR A 26 -5.24 3.89 -22.33
CA THR A 26 -6.47 4.01 -21.57
C THR A 26 -6.20 3.59 -20.12
N LEU A 27 -6.72 4.34 -19.17
CA LEU A 27 -6.71 3.99 -17.76
C LEU A 27 -8.14 3.74 -17.27
N HIS A 28 -8.41 2.52 -16.83
CA HIS A 28 -9.67 2.10 -16.26
C HIS A 28 -9.58 2.19 -14.73
N PHE A 29 -10.35 3.10 -14.12
CA PHE A 29 -10.38 3.22 -12.67
C PHE A 29 -11.61 2.50 -12.10
N PHE A 30 -11.38 1.45 -11.30
CA PHE A 30 -12.41 0.66 -10.65
C PHE A 30 -12.55 1.04 -9.19
N SER A 31 -13.75 1.46 -8.79
CA SER A 31 -14.12 1.63 -7.38
C SER A 31 -15.23 0.65 -7.00
N PRO A 32 -15.07 -0.11 -5.89
CA PRO A 32 -16.13 -1.00 -5.40
C PRO A 32 -17.33 -0.21 -4.85
N THR A 33 -17.17 1.09 -4.63
CA THR A 33 -18.23 2.00 -4.16
C THR A 33 -18.64 2.96 -5.26
N GLU A 34 -19.92 3.36 -5.28
CA GLU A 34 -20.42 4.37 -6.21
C GLU A 34 -19.82 5.75 -5.92
N HIS A 35 -19.69 6.06 -4.62
CA HIS A 35 -19.09 7.29 -4.15
C HIS A 35 -17.69 7.01 -3.65
N ILE A 36 -16.72 7.76 -4.15
CA ILE A 36 -15.33 7.73 -3.71
C ILE A 36 -15.18 8.88 -2.70
N ASN A 37 -14.86 8.54 -1.46
CA ASN A 37 -14.73 9.51 -0.38
C ASN A 37 -13.35 10.18 -0.40
N VAL A 38 -13.18 11.08 -1.38
CA VAL A 38 -11.99 11.91 -1.58
C VAL A 38 -12.42 13.35 -1.83
N PRO A 39 -11.52 14.35 -1.69
CA PRO A 39 -11.84 15.73 -2.06
C PRO A 39 -12.34 15.83 -3.51
N PRO A 40 -13.43 16.59 -3.77
CA PRO A 40 -14.00 16.71 -5.12
C PRO A 40 -12.99 17.19 -6.17
N GLU A 41 -12.09 18.07 -5.79
CA GLU A 41 -11.01 18.59 -6.64
C GLU A 41 -10.03 17.50 -7.07
N THR A 42 -9.72 16.54 -6.18
CA THR A 42 -8.83 15.41 -6.49
C THR A 42 -9.51 14.46 -7.48
N LEU A 43 -10.79 14.15 -7.27
CA LEU A 43 -11.56 13.31 -8.19
C LEU A 43 -11.74 13.96 -9.56
N ALA A 44 -12.02 15.28 -9.59
CA ALA A 44 -12.18 16.03 -10.81
C ALA A 44 -10.92 15.96 -11.71
N GLN A 45 -9.73 16.09 -11.11
CA GLN A 45 -8.46 15.97 -11.84
C GLN A 45 -8.33 14.64 -12.61
N LEU A 46 -8.86 13.54 -12.05
CA LEU A 46 -8.83 12.24 -12.70
C LEU A 46 -9.91 12.13 -13.77
N THR A 47 -11.15 12.55 -13.45
CA THR A 47 -12.30 12.39 -14.36
C THR A 47 -12.24 13.31 -15.57
N GLU A 48 -11.48 14.40 -15.52
CA GLU A 48 -11.25 15.33 -16.64
C GLU A 48 -10.20 14.83 -17.64
N LYS A 49 -9.50 13.72 -17.34
CA LYS A 49 -8.53 13.14 -18.28
C LYS A 49 -9.24 12.39 -19.40
N GLU A 50 -8.91 12.73 -20.65
CA GLU A 50 -9.51 12.13 -21.86
C GLU A 50 -9.28 10.61 -21.97
N ASN A 51 -8.18 10.12 -21.39
CA ASN A 51 -7.81 8.71 -21.42
C ASN A 51 -8.22 7.93 -20.17
N VAL A 52 -9.15 8.45 -19.35
CA VAL A 52 -9.65 7.78 -18.15
C VAL A 52 -11.09 7.30 -18.33
N VAL A 53 -11.34 6.05 -17.96
CA VAL A 53 -12.68 5.45 -17.91
C VAL A 53 -12.97 5.05 -16.47
N MET A 54 -14.02 5.64 -15.88
CA MET A 54 -14.44 5.36 -14.51
C MET A 54 -15.44 4.19 -14.46
N HIS A 55 -15.19 3.24 -13.56
CA HIS A 55 -16.05 2.09 -13.25
C HIS A 55 -16.43 2.11 -11.76
N THR A 56 -17.26 3.06 -11.34
CA THR A 56 -17.72 3.18 -9.96
C THR A 56 -18.79 2.14 -9.62
N GLY A 57 -18.85 1.70 -8.35
CA GLY A 57 -19.75 0.64 -7.92
C GLY A 57 -19.43 -0.74 -8.53
N SER A 58 -18.28 -0.90 -9.17
CA SER A 58 -17.91 -2.10 -9.88
C SER A 58 -16.95 -2.95 -9.08
N VAL A 59 -17.23 -4.24 -8.93
CA VAL A 59 -16.42 -5.15 -8.13
C VAL A 59 -15.58 -6.04 -9.04
N VAL A 60 -14.26 -5.87 -8.95
CA VAL A 60 -13.30 -6.74 -9.63
C VAL A 60 -13.31 -8.11 -8.97
N ARG A 61 -13.39 -9.18 -9.78
CA ARG A 61 -13.47 -10.57 -9.35
C ARG A 61 -12.17 -11.33 -9.59
N GLU A 62 -11.53 -11.07 -10.73
CA GLU A 62 -10.33 -11.79 -11.11
C GLU A 62 -9.42 -10.92 -11.99
N ILE A 63 -8.13 -11.10 -11.83
CA ILE A 63 -7.09 -10.61 -12.75
C ILE A 63 -6.59 -11.81 -13.51
N CYS A 64 -6.77 -11.80 -14.84
CA CYS A 64 -6.48 -12.96 -15.67
C CYS A 64 -5.09 -12.86 -16.32
N GLY A 65 -4.51 -14.01 -16.58
CA GLY A 65 -3.24 -14.18 -17.26
C GLY A 65 -2.39 -15.27 -16.62
N GLU A 66 -1.46 -15.84 -17.38
CA GLU A 66 -0.54 -16.86 -16.84
C GLU A 66 0.83 -16.26 -16.50
N GLN A 67 1.54 -15.71 -17.49
CA GLN A 67 2.86 -15.08 -17.32
C GLN A 67 2.78 -13.56 -17.29
N LYS A 68 1.71 -12.99 -17.81
CA LYS A 68 1.42 -11.56 -17.80
C LYS A 68 -0.09 -11.36 -17.69
N VAL A 69 -0.49 -10.21 -17.20
CA VAL A 69 -1.88 -9.78 -17.16
C VAL A 69 -2.41 -9.68 -18.60
N THR A 70 -3.61 -10.20 -18.84
CA THR A 70 -4.29 -10.18 -20.13
C THR A 70 -5.70 -9.61 -20.06
N CYS A 71 -6.37 -9.77 -18.91
CA CYS A 71 -7.70 -9.22 -18.70
C CYS A 71 -8.00 -9.02 -17.21
N LEU A 72 -9.10 -8.34 -16.98
CA LEU A 72 -9.71 -8.16 -15.68
C LEU A 72 -11.19 -8.55 -15.79
N ARG A 73 -11.68 -9.43 -14.90
CA ARG A 73 -13.11 -9.74 -14.80
C ARG A 73 -13.75 -8.99 -13.66
N TYR A 74 -14.90 -8.41 -13.91
CA TYR A 74 -15.59 -7.59 -12.94
C TYR A 74 -17.11 -7.68 -13.10
N THR A 75 -17.81 -7.29 -12.06
CA THR A 75 -19.27 -7.12 -12.08
C THR A 75 -19.56 -5.64 -11.99
N ALA A 76 -20.21 -5.09 -13.01
CA ALA A 76 -20.60 -3.68 -13.05
C ALA A 76 -21.72 -3.38 -12.04
N HIS A 77 -21.83 -2.12 -11.62
CA HIS A 77 -22.88 -1.66 -10.74
C HIS A 77 -24.26 -2.04 -11.28
N GLY A 78 -25.11 -2.61 -10.41
CA GLY A 78 -26.48 -3.05 -10.78
C GLY A 78 -26.56 -4.28 -11.67
N SER A 79 -25.45 -4.82 -12.15
CA SER A 79 -25.38 -6.05 -12.95
C SER A 79 -25.17 -7.28 -12.09
N LYS A 80 -25.68 -8.41 -12.55
CA LYS A 80 -25.33 -9.76 -12.03
C LYS A 80 -24.40 -10.52 -12.99
N GLN A 81 -24.17 -9.95 -14.16
CA GLN A 81 -23.29 -10.56 -15.17
C GLN A 81 -21.86 -10.09 -14.97
N GLU A 82 -20.94 -11.04 -15.10
CA GLU A 82 -19.52 -10.79 -15.12
C GLU A 82 -19.10 -10.34 -16.52
N GLU A 83 -18.34 -9.27 -16.57
CA GLU A 83 -17.76 -8.71 -17.77
C GLU A 83 -16.25 -8.92 -17.78
N SER A 84 -15.64 -9.00 -18.95
CA SER A 84 -14.21 -9.12 -19.13
C SER A 84 -13.67 -7.93 -19.88
N LEU A 85 -12.64 -7.29 -19.33
CA LEU A 85 -11.96 -6.14 -19.92
C LEU A 85 -10.50 -6.52 -20.19
N PRO A 86 -10.04 -6.47 -21.44
CA PRO A 86 -8.62 -6.62 -21.75
C PRO A 86 -7.81 -5.48 -21.13
N VAL A 87 -6.73 -5.83 -20.40
CA VAL A 87 -5.78 -4.87 -19.81
C VAL A 87 -4.38 -5.46 -19.79
N ASP A 88 -3.37 -4.60 -19.90
CA ASP A 88 -1.95 -4.98 -19.90
C ASP A 88 -1.34 -4.96 -18.49
N GLY A 89 -1.98 -4.29 -17.54
CA GLY A 89 -1.51 -4.17 -16.17
C GLY A 89 -2.61 -3.74 -15.20
N VAL A 90 -2.52 -4.20 -13.95
CA VAL A 90 -3.48 -3.88 -12.89
C VAL A 90 -2.73 -3.44 -11.64
N PHE A 91 -3.16 -2.33 -11.05
CA PHE A 91 -2.67 -1.75 -9.81
C PHE A 91 -3.78 -1.79 -8.77
N VAL A 92 -3.51 -2.35 -7.58
CA VAL A 92 -4.55 -2.64 -6.58
C VAL A 92 -4.30 -1.86 -5.29
N TYR A 93 -5.23 -0.96 -4.95
CA TYR A 93 -5.21 -0.09 -3.76
C TYR A 93 -6.51 -0.26 -2.94
N LEU A 94 -6.93 -1.50 -2.71
CA LEU A 94 -8.22 -1.80 -2.03
C LEU A 94 -8.14 -1.70 -0.52
N GLN A 95 -6.97 -1.92 0.05
CA GLN A 95 -6.78 -1.80 1.49
C GLN A 95 -6.33 -0.38 1.83
N GLY A 96 -6.87 0.16 2.93
CA GLY A 96 -6.44 1.45 3.45
C GLY A 96 -4.98 1.42 3.90
N SER A 97 -4.44 2.59 4.21
CA SER A 97 -3.04 2.81 4.62
C SER A 97 -2.65 2.20 5.98
N LYS A 98 -3.53 1.45 6.66
CA LYS A 98 -3.20 0.79 7.93
C LYS A 98 -2.30 -0.42 7.67
N PRO A 99 -1.19 -0.54 8.39
CA PRO A 99 -0.33 -1.71 8.29
C PRO A 99 -1.05 -2.97 8.76
N ILE A 100 -0.69 -4.12 8.18
CA ILE A 100 -1.21 -5.41 8.60
C ILE A 100 -0.42 -5.85 9.84
N THR A 101 -0.99 -5.66 11.02
CA THR A 101 -0.37 -6.01 12.31
C THR A 101 -1.12 -7.14 13.03
N ASP A 102 -2.08 -7.78 12.38
CA ASP A 102 -2.89 -8.87 12.94
C ASP A 102 -2.04 -10.07 13.39
N PHE A 103 -0.89 -10.28 12.74
CA PHE A 103 0.03 -11.38 13.04
C PHE A 103 0.66 -11.30 14.44
N VAL A 104 0.70 -10.11 15.07
CA VAL A 104 1.19 -9.99 16.46
C VAL A 104 0.13 -10.32 17.50
N ALA A 105 -1.12 -10.55 17.06
CA ALA A 105 -2.23 -11.04 17.89
C ALA A 105 -2.42 -10.29 19.22
N GLY A 106 -2.20 -8.98 19.25
CA GLY A 106 -2.32 -8.14 20.44
C GLY A 106 -1.19 -8.29 21.46
N GLN A 107 -0.11 -9.00 21.13
CA GLN A 107 1.06 -9.14 22.01
C GLN A 107 1.93 -7.88 22.06
N LEU A 108 1.82 -7.02 21.05
CA LEU A 108 2.52 -5.74 20.95
C LEU A 108 1.51 -4.61 20.89
N GLU A 109 1.89 -3.48 21.44
CA GLU A 109 1.10 -2.25 21.34
C GLU A 109 1.13 -1.72 19.90
N VAL A 110 -0.04 -1.35 19.39
CA VAL A 110 -0.23 -0.66 18.13
C VAL A 110 -0.85 0.71 18.37
N SER A 111 -0.49 1.69 17.56
CA SER A 111 -1.11 3.01 17.60
C SER A 111 -2.55 2.97 17.06
N GLU A 112 -3.27 4.09 17.14
CA GLU A 112 -4.60 4.24 16.55
C GLU A 112 -4.60 4.03 15.02
N GLU A 113 -3.48 4.34 14.37
CA GLU A 113 -3.24 4.08 12.95
C GLU A 113 -2.87 2.61 12.66
N GLY A 114 -2.69 1.77 13.68
CA GLY A 114 -2.34 0.37 13.55
C GLY A 114 -0.83 0.09 13.44
N CYS A 115 0.02 1.08 13.78
CA CYS A 115 1.47 0.97 13.67
C CYS A 115 2.10 0.36 14.92
N LEU A 116 3.08 -0.50 14.75
CA LEU A 116 3.87 -1.01 15.87
C LEU A 116 4.74 0.09 16.49
N GLN A 117 4.85 0.06 17.82
CA GLN A 117 5.67 1.01 18.57
C GLN A 117 7.05 0.42 18.86
N VAL A 118 8.10 1.19 18.56
CA VAL A 118 9.48 0.81 18.80
C VAL A 118 10.28 1.99 19.37
N ASP A 119 11.41 1.68 19.97
CA ASP A 119 12.41 2.68 20.36
C ASP A 119 13.32 3.06 19.17
N ARG A 120 14.34 3.88 19.43
CA ARG A 120 15.30 4.35 18.40
C ARG A 120 16.17 3.23 17.82
N GLU A 121 16.19 2.08 18.45
CA GLU A 121 16.93 0.89 18.03
C GLU A 121 16.02 -0.15 17.36
N ASN A 122 14.78 0.26 17.01
CA ASN A 122 13.73 -0.58 16.44
C ASN A 122 13.30 -1.75 17.35
N GLN A 123 13.58 -1.67 18.67
CA GLN A 123 13.16 -2.67 19.62
C GLN A 123 11.74 -2.36 20.11
N THR A 124 10.88 -3.39 20.14
CA THR A 124 9.53 -3.30 20.72
C THR A 124 9.58 -3.33 22.27
N ALA A 125 8.43 -3.23 22.90
CA ALA A 125 8.31 -3.40 24.34
C ALA A 125 8.74 -4.79 24.83
N ILE A 126 8.77 -5.80 23.96
CA ILE A 126 9.22 -7.16 24.28
C ILE A 126 10.72 -7.26 23.99
N PRO A 127 11.57 -7.53 25.00
CA PRO A 127 13.01 -7.66 24.81
C PRO A 127 13.37 -8.72 23.75
N GLY A 128 14.26 -8.36 22.84
CA GLY A 128 14.69 -9.24 21.72
C GLY A 128 13.74 -9.32 20.56
N VAL A 129 12.62 -8.59 20.59
CA VAL A 129 11.67 -8.46 19.47
C VAL A 129 11.84 -7.08 18.82
N TYR A 130 12.04 -7.06 17.54
CA TYR A 130 12.26 -5.85 16.72
C TYR A 130 11.19 -5.74 15.65
N ALA A 131 10.81 -4.50 15.30
CA ALA A 131 9.93 -4.24 14.18
C ALA A 131 10.56 -3.21 13.25
N VAL A 132 10.39 -3.38 11.94
CA VAL A 132 11.06 -2.58 10.91
C VAL A 132 10.15 -2.35 9.71
N GLY A 133 10.39 -1.28 8.96
CA GLY A 133 9.70 -0.98 7.71
C GLY A 133 8.28 -0.46 7.91
N ASP A 134 7.40 -0.75 6.96
CA ASP A 134 6.09 -0.11 6.84
C ASP A 134 5.13 -0.37 8.00
N VAL A 135 5.38 -1.38 8.82
CA VAL A 135 4.61 -1.65 10.05
C VAL A 135 4.82 -0.59 11.13
N LEU A 136 5.87 0.23 11.03
CA LEU A 136 6.18 1.33 11.95
C LEU A 136 5.48 2.64 11.59
N CYS A 137 4.84 2.73 10.42
CA CYS A 137 4.27 3.98 9.90
C CYS A 137 5.25 5.16 9.90
N SER A 138 6.51 4.89 9.58
CA SER A 138 7.45 5.97 9.27
C SER A 138 6.86 6.88 8.18
N HIS A 139 7.15 8.18 8.22
CA HIS A 139 6.53 9.17 7.34
C HIS A 139 6.69 8.90 5.83
N VAL A 140 7.67 8.07 5.46
CA VAL A 140 7.97 7.74 4.07
C VAL A 140 8.07 6.23 3.92
N LYS A 141 7.11 5.62 3.23
CA LYS A 141 7.08 4.18 2.93
C LYS A 141 7.90 3.90 1.68
N GLN A 142 9.19 3.65 1.87
CA GLN A 142 10.12 3.33 0.80
C GLN A 142 11.00 2.13 1.18
N ALA A 143 11.30 1.28 0.21
CA ALA A 143 12.13 0.09 0.41
C ALA A 143 13.51 0.42 1.03
N VAL A 144 14.10 1.55 0.67
CA VAL A 144 15.39 1.98 1.23
C VAL A 144 15.28 2.34 2.71
N ILE A 145 14.16 2.90 3.16
CA ILE A 145 13.91 3.21 4.57
C ILE A 145 13.72 1.89 5.36
N ALA A 146 12.90 0.98 4.85
CA ALA A 146 12.69 -0.33 5.45
C ALA A 146 14.01 -1.13 5.57
N ALA A 147 14.88 -1.03 4.57
CA ALA A 147 16.21 -1.66 4.61
C ALA A 147 17.13 -1.02 5.66
N ALA A 148 17.09 0.32 5.81
CA ALA A 148 17.83 1.02 6.85
C ALA A 148 17.37 0.63 8.26
N ASP A 149 16.05 0.56 8.49
CA ASP A 149 15.48 0.07 9.75
C ASP A 149 15.96 -1.36 10.06
N GLY A 150 15.98 -2.23 9.04
CA GLY A 150 16.50 -3.60 9.15
C GLY A 150 17.95 -3.65 9.59
N ALA A 151 18.80 -2.77 9.06
CA ALA A 151 20.21 -2.68 9.46
C ALA A 151 20.35 -2.23 10.92
N VAL A 152 19.57 -1.23 11.36
CA VAL A 152 19.54 -0.78 12.77
C VAL A 152 19.12 -1.92 13.68
N ALA A 153 18.01 -2.59 13.37
CA ALA A 153 17.49 -3.71 14.15
C ALA A 153 18.49 -4.87 14.25
N ALA A 154 19.16 -5.21 13.16
CA ALA A 154 20.16 -6.30 13.13
C ALA A 154 21.35 -5.99 14.06
N ILE A 155 21.87 -4.75 14.02
CA ILE A 155 22.96 -4.30 14.90
C ILE A 155 22.51 -4.32 16.36
N SER A 156 21.28 -3.87 16.62
CA SER A 156 20.72 -3.84 17.97
C SER A 156 20.48 -5.25 18.53
N ALA A 157 19.98 -6.16 17.70
CA ALA A 157 19.80 -7.57 18.06
C ALA A 157 21.14 -8.26 18.39
N GLU A 158 22.19 -8.00 17.59
CA GLU A 158 23.54 -8.53 17.87
C GLU A 158 24.07 -8.05 19.23
N LYS A 159 23.92 -6.76 19.54
CA LYS A 159 24.32 -6.19 20.82
C LYS A 159 23.54 -6.81 22.00
N TRP A 160 22.24 -6.95 21.84
CA TRP A 160 21.39 -7.59 22.84
C TRP A 160 21.81 -9.03 23.12
N LEU A 161 22.08 -9.83 22.08
CA LEU A 161 22.55 -11.21 22.21
C LEU A 161 23.91 -11.31 22.91
N ARG A 162 24.76 -10.30 22.77
CA ARG A 162 26.09 -10.23 23.46
C ARG A 162 26.00 -9.68 24.88
N GLY A 163 24.81 -9.38 25.39
CA GLY A 163 24.62 -8.80 26.73
C GLY A 163 25.20 -7.40 26.87
N LYS A 164 25.44 -6.67 25.75
CA LYS A 164 25.93 -5.29 25.78
C LYS A 164 24.75 -4.34 25.96
N ALA A 165 24.86 -3.43 26.93
CA ALA A 165 23.90 -2.35 27.10
C ALA A 165 23.80 -1.48 25.84
N ARG A 166 22.64 -0.79 25.68
CA ARG A 166 22.25 0.12 24.58
C ARG A 166 23.41 0.84 23.89
N HIS A 167 23.23 1.10 22.63
CA HIS A 167 24.12 1.84 21.74
C HIS A 167 24.76 3.05 22.44
N ARG A 168 26.07 2.99 22.68
CA ARG A 168 26.87 4.21 22.74
C ARG A 168 27.05 4.69 21.31
N THR A 169 26.70 5.93 21.05
CA THR A 169 27.01 6.56 19.75
C THR A 169 28.51 6.48 19.52
N ASP A 170 28.93 6.04 18.33
CA ASP A 170 30.37 5.93 17.96
C ASP A 170 31.11 7.29 17.97
N TRP A 171 30.42 8.36 18.36
CA TRP A 171 30.88 9.76 18.37
C TRP A 171 30.73 10.44 19.75
N GLY A 172 30.67 9.70 20.81
CA GLY A 172 30.52 10.22 22.18
C GLY A 172 31.77 10.01 23.01
N ASP A 173 32.45 11.14 23.32
CA ASP A 173 33.51 11.42 24.30
C ASP A 173 34.80 10.62 24.21
#